data_1420023e08f78ea30ad5d05f88b62b46
#
_entry.id   1420023e08f78ea30ad5d05f88b62b46
#
_cell.length_a   1.000
_cell.length_b   1.000
_cell.length_c   1.000
_cell.angle_alpha   90.00
_cell.angle_beta   90.00
_cell.angle_gamma   90.00
#
_symmetry.space_group_name_H-M   'P 1'
#
loop_
_entity.id
_entity.type
_entity.pdbx_description
1 polymer ?
#
loop_
_entity_poly.entity_id
_entity_poly.type
_entity_poly.pdbx_seq_one_letter_code
_entity_poly.pdbx_strand_id
1 'polypeptide(L)'
;MKKVCFLLLFVSFQIHAQQILSVKEQAVVIDDILADRFNNLLPDLMDRANLDMWILMSREYNEDPVLKTMLPATWLNARRRTIIVFYRNKHMNTLEKLAVARYNFGDNIISAWDKEQQPNQWERLVEIIEERNPNQIGLNYSTHFNIADGLDKTDYDEFMQVLPKPYKSKVVSAEKVAVGWIETRTEREMIIYNQLVDITHDIIAEAFSEKVITAGITTTSDVEWWMRQKVIDLGLQTWFHPTVDVQRSKDDLKGHLYSFSDRPEEQIIVPGDLVHCDFGITYLRLNTDCQELAYVLKPNETVPPQFLIKALKEGNRVQDIFTNNFETGQTGNEILLKSLREAKAEGLKPSIYTHPLGSYGHSSGPTIGMWDSQGGVAGAGDYPLYPNTVYAIELNTTVNIPEWKRDIRVMLEEAGFYGEDGFRYVNGRQTTLLTIPRLKAHKGN
;
A
#
# COMPACT_ATOMS: atom_id res chain seq x y z
N MET A 1 3.35 -59.49 -38.72
CA MET A 1 3.92 -58.15 -38.52
C MET A 1 2.93 -57.34 -37.67
N LYS A 2 3.20 -57.21 -36.34
CA LYS A 2 2.39 -56.42 -35.43
C LYS A 2 2.92 -54.97 -35.45
N LYS A 3 2.11 -54.00 -35.89
CA LYS A 3 2.43 -52.56 -35.81
C LYS A 3 2.11 -52.09 -34.38
N VAL A 4 3.15 -51.70 -33.63
CA VAL A 4 3.02 -51.02 -32.34
C VAL A 4 2.89 -49.53 -32.64
N CYS A 5 1.73 -48.93 -32.39
CA CYS A 5 1.56 -47.47 -32.37
C CYS A 5 2.05 -46.92 -31.04
N PHE A 6 3.11 -46.12 -31.03
CA PHE A 6 3.54 -45.34 -29.91
C PHE A 6 2.68 -44.07 -29.82
N LEU A 7 1.82 -44.01 -28.81
CA LEU A 7 1.04 -42.82 -28.49
C LEU A 7 1.94 -41.91 -27.64
N LEU A 8 2.50 -40.85 -28.23
CA LEU A 8 3.20 -39.79 -27.51
C LEU A 8 2.17 -38.91 -26.79
N LEU A 9 2.03 -39.10 -25.47
CA LEU A 9 1.31 -38.19 -24.62
C LEU A 9 2.14 -36.88 -24.50
N PHE A 10 1.72 -35.81 -25.20
CA PHE A 10 2.17 -34.45 -24.90
C PHE A 10 1.51 -34.00 -23.61
N VAL A 11 2.22 -34.07 -22.49
CA VAL A 11 1.85 -33.34 -21.27
C VAL A 11 2.25 -31.90 -21.51
N SER A 12 1.30 -31.07 -21.92
CA SER A 12 1.48 -29.62 -21.90
C SER A 12 1.52 -29.17 -20.45
N PHE A 13 2.71 -28.86 -19.93
CA PHE A 13 2.84 -28.05 -18.75
C PHE A 13 2.32 -26.65 -19.13
N GLN A 14 1.11 -26.32 -18.69
CA GLN A 14 0.66 -24.96 -18.66
C GLN A 14 1.49 -24.26 -17.59
N ILE A 15 2.52 -23.54 -18.02
CA ILE A 15 3.15 -22.53 -17.21
C ILE A 15 2.07 -21.46 -17.04
N HIS A 16 1.48 -21.35 -15.86
CA HIS A 16 0.63 -20.22 -15.49
C HIS A 16 1.57 -19.01 -15.34
N ALA A 17 1.93 -18.41 -16.46
CA ALA A 17 2.45 -17.05 -16.43
C ALA A 17 1.29 -16.19 -15.94
N GLN A 18 1.49 -15.49 -14.82
CA GLN A 18 0.52 -14.52 -14.31
C GLN A 18 0.31 -13.49 -15.42
N GLN A 19 -0.89 -13.48 -16.00
CA GLN A 19 -1.17 -12.64 -17.15
C GLN A 19 -1.52 -11.23 -16.69
N ILE A 20 -0.60 -10.30 -16.87
CA ILE A 20 -0.90 -8.88 -16.72
C ILE A 20 -1.85 -8.45 -17.83
N LEU A 21 -2.96 -7.85 -17.48
CA LEU A 21 -3.97 -7.37 -18.42
C LEU A 21 -3.39 -6.31 -19.36
N SER A 22 -3.88 -6.27 -20.60
CA SER A 22 -3.58 -5.16 -21.49
C SER A 22 -4.09 -3.83 -20.91
N VAL A 23 -3.50 -2.69 -21.30
CA VAL A 23 -3.89 -1.37 -20.79
C VAL A 23 -5.39 -1.09 -20.96
N LYS A 24 -5.99 -1.59 -22.05
CA LYS A 24 -7.44 -1.47 -22.31
C LYS A 24 -8.27 -2.28 -21.31
N GLU A 25 -7.84 -3.49 -21.00
CA GLU A 25 -8.53 -4.35 -20.02
C GLU A 25 -8.34 -3.81 -18.61
N GLN A 26 -7.15 -3.29 -18.28
CA GLN A 26 -6.90 -2.58 -17.01
C GLN A 26 -7.86 -1.40 -16.84
N ALA A 27 -8.11 -0.62 -17.91
CA ALA A 27 -9.03 0.50 -17.85
C ALA A 27 -10.46 0.06 -17.48
N VAL A 28 -10.93 -1.05 -18.04
CA VAL A 28 -12.25 -1.61 -17.69
C VAL A 28 -12.32 -2.00 -16.21
N VAL A 29 -11.30 -2.71 -15.72
CA VAL A 29 -11.26 -3.15 -14.31
C VAL A 29 -11.19 -1.95 -13.35
N ILE A 30 -10.41 -0.92 -13.67
CA ILE A 30 -10.30 0.30 -12.87
C ILE A 30 -11.66 1.01 -12.78
N ASP A 31 -12.35 1.19 -13.91
CA ASP A 31 -13.65 1.88 -13.95
C ASP A 31 -14.74 1.06 -13.24
N ASP A 32 -14.72 -0.29 -13.33
CA ASP A 32 -15.61 -1.17 -12.57
C ASP A 32 -15.38 -1.08 -11.05
N ILE A 33 -14.11 -1.02 -10.61
CA ILE A 33 -13.77 -0.80 -9.19
C ILE A 33 -14.28 0.57 -8.73
N LEU A 34 -14.07 1.62 -9.52
CA LEU A 34 -14.57 2.96 -9.18
C LEU A 34 -16.09 2.97 -9.06
N ALA A 35 -16.81 2.30 -9.96
CA ALA A 35 -18.26 2.19 -9.90
C ALA A 35 -18.72 1.48 -8.60
N ASP A 36 -18.06 0.38 -8.23
CA ASP A 36 -18.32 -0.34 -6.99
C ASP A 36 -18.09 0.54 -5.76
N ARG A 37 -16.94 1.22 -5.70
CA ARG A 37 -16.58 2.12 -4.60
C ARG A 37 -17.55 3.30 -4.46
N PHE A 38 -17.97 3.92 -5.58
CA PHE A 38 -18.93 5.03 -5.55
C PHE A 38 -20.34 4.60 -5.14
N ASN A 39 -20.75 3.38 -5.47
CA ASN A 39 -22.11 2.92 -5.23
C ASN A 39 -22.29 2.22 -3.89
N ASN A 40 -21.27 1.47 -3.46
CA ASN A 40 -21.36 0.58 -2.31
C ASN A 40 -20.53 1.05 -1.11
N LEU A 41 -19.37 1.66 -1.33
CA LEU A 41 -18.49 2.08 -0.24
C LEU A 41 -18.74 3.54 0.20
N LEU A 42 -18.81 4.47 -0.74
CA LEU A 42 -18.86 5.90 -0.43
C LEU A 42 -20.05 6.31 0.43
N PRO A 43 -21.27 5.79 0.22
CA PRO A 43 -22.41 6.10 1.09
C PRO A 43 -22.15 5.81 2.57
N ASP A 44 -21.55 4.63 2.86
CA ASP A 44 -21.26 4.20 4.22
C ASP A 44 -20.15 5.06 4.87
N LEU A 45 -19.15 5.45 4.09
CA LEU A 45 -18.09 6.35 4.56
C LEU A 45 -18.64 7.74 4.92
N MET A 46 -19.53 8.29 4.09
CA MET A 46 -20.20 9.58 4.38
C MET A 46 -21.10 9.47 5.60
N ASP A 47 -21.81 8.35 5.76
CA ASP A 47 -22.66 8.09 6.93
C ASP A 47 -21.83 7.94 8.20
N ARG A 48 -20.70 7.18 8.14
CA ARG A 48 -19.72 7.03 9.24
C ARG A 48 -19.13 8.36 9.69
N ALA A 49 -18.82 9.23 8.73
CA ALA A 49 -18.27 10.54 9.00
C ALA A 49 -19.33 11.59 9.39
N ASN A 50 -20.62 11.24 9.33
CA ASN A 50 -21.75 12.15 9.49
C ASN A 50 -21.67 13.38 8.57
N LEU A 51 -21.33 13.19 7.29
CA LEU A 51 -21.13 14.23 6.29
C LEU A 51 -22.23 14.15 5.23
N ASP A 52 -22.97 15.25 5.02
CA ASP A 52 -24.05 15.30 4.03
C ASP A 52 -23.51 15.64 2.63
N MET A 53 -22.54 16.53 2.54
CA MET A 53 -21.96 16.97 1.28
C MET A 53 -20.42 16.92 1.35
N TRP A 54 -19.81 16.28 0.36
CA TRP A 54 -18.37 16.26 0.18
C TRP A 54 -18.00 16.92 -1.14
N ILE A 55 -17.17 17.94 -1.09
CA ILE A 55 -16.74 18.69 -2.27
C ILE A 55 -15.23 18.53 -2.44
N LEU A 56 -14.83 17.97 -3.58
CA LEU A 56 -13.42 17.86 -4.00
C LEU A 56 -13.17 18.86 -5.12
N MET A 57 -12.10 19.61 -5.01
CA MET A 57 -11.68 20.62 -5.98
C MET A 57 -10.26 20.30 -6.42
N SER A 58 -10.02 20.29 -7.72
CA SER A 58 -8.70 20.02 -8.28
C SER A 58 -8.43 20.85 -9.51
N ARG A 59 -7.17 21.20 -9.72
CA ARG A 59 -6.66 21.79 -10.97
C ARG A 59 -5.80 20.78 -11.70
N GLU A 60 -5.78 20.90 -13.01
CA GLU A 60 -4.92 20.10 -13.88
C GLU A 60 -3.46 20.25 -13.44
N TYR A 61 -2.76 19.14 -13.21
CA TYR A 61 -1.39 19.02 -12.68
C TYR A 61 -1.18 19.48 -11.22
N ASN A 62 -2.25 19.80 -10.51
CA ASN A 62 -2.26 20.03 -9.07
C ASN A 62 -3.50 19.37 -8.48
N GLU A 63 -3.59 18.06 -8.71
CA GLU A 63 -4.74 17.30 -8.28
C GLU A 63 -4.70 17.05 -6.77
N ASP A 64 -5.88 17.21 -6.14
CA ASP A 64 -6.15 16.65 -4.83
C ASP A 64 -5.85 15.14 -4.86
N PRO A 65 -5.03 14.61 -3.94
CA PRO A 65 -4.62 13.20 -3.96
C PRO A 65 -5.81 12.23 -3.91
N VAL A 66 -6.87 12.55 -3.17
CA VAL A 66 -8.06 11.70 -3.11
C VAL A 66 -8.81 11.72 -4.44
N LEU A 67 -9.04 12.92 -5.02
CA LEU A 67 -9.67 13.04 -6.34
C LEU A 67 -8.86 12.31 -7.41
N LYS A 68 -7.53 12.31 -7.32
CA LYS A 68 -6.67 11.58 -8.26
C LYS A 68 -6.97 10.08 -8.28
N THR A 69 -7.31 9.48 -7.15
CA THR A 69 -7.70 8.07 -7.07
C THR A 69 -9.08 7.80 -7.69
N MET A 70 -9.91 8.83 -7.84
CA MET A 70 -11.26 8.76 -8.40
C MET A 70 -11.29 8.97 -9.92
N LEU A 71 -10.18 9.39 -10.55
CA LEU A 71 -10.12 9.68 -11.99
C LEU A 71 -10.56 8.45 -12.81
N PRO A 72 -11.43 8.62 -13.83
CA PRO A 72 -11.71 7.54 -14.78
C PRO A 72 -10.41 7.01 -15.39
N ALA A 73 -10.37 5.75 -15.78
CA ALA A 73 -9.16 5.13 -16.31
C ALA A 73 -8.58 5.84 -17.54
N THR A 74 -9.44 6.51 -18.30
CA THR A 74 -9.04 7.29 -19.50
C THR A 74 -8.50 8.68 -19.17
N TRP A 75 -8.52 9.11 -17.90
CA TRP A 75 -8.00 10.40 -17.46
C TRP A 75 -6.69 10.20 -16.70
N LEU A 76 -5.60 10.68 -17.26
CA LEU A 76 -4.29 10.65 -16.58
C LEU A 76 -4.14 11.79 -15.57
N ASN A 77 -4.87 12.89 -15.79
CA ASN A 77 -4.92 14.06 -14.92
C ASN A 77 -6.34 14.62 -14.91
N ALA A 78 -6.69 15.42 -13.90
CA ALA A 78 -7.88 16.24 -13.90
C ALA A 78 -7.82 17.24 -15.08
N ARG A 79 -8.97 17.83 -15.44
CA ARG A 79 -9.03 18.74 -16.58
C ARG A 79 -9.34 20.16 -16.08
N ARG A 80 -8.35 21.07 -16.23
CA ARG A 80 -8.48 22.47 -15.78
C ARG A 80 -8.87 22.52 -14.29
N ARG A 81 -9.99 23.21 -13.94
CA ARG A 81 -10.61 23.08 -12.63
C ARG A 81 -11.74 22.06 -12.72
N THR A 82 -11.63 20.97 -12.00
CA THR A 82 -12.65 19.93 -11.84
C THR A 82 -13.17 20.00 -10.40
N ILE A 83 -14.47 20.18 -10.22
CA ILE A 83 -15.10 20.15 -8.91
C ILE A 83 -16.08 18.98 -8.89
N ILE A 84 -15.97 18.12 -7.90
CA ILE A 84 -16.88 16.99 -7.69
C ILE A 84 -17.66 17.24 -6.42
N VAL A 85 -18.96 16.99 -6.47
CA VAL A 85 -19.88 17.10 -5.35
C VAL A 85 -20.57 15.77 -5.13
N PHE A 86 -20.36 15.19 -3.96
CA PHE A 86 -21.15 14.08 -3.45
C PHE A 86 -22.14 14.61 -2.44
N TYR A 87 -23.43 14.29 -2.64
CA TYR A 87 -24.48 14.66 -1.71
C TYR A 87 -25.24 13.42 -1.23
N ARG A 88 -25.13 13.14 0.06
CA ARG A 88 -25.76 12.01 0.75
C ARG A 88 -27.09 12.44 1.36
N ASN A 89 -28.20 11.98 0.79
CA ASN A 89 -29.51 12.13 1.40
C ASN A 89 -29.86 10.86 2.19
N LYS A 90 -29.67 10.93 3.52
CA LYS A 90 -29.93 9.80 4.42
C LYS A 90 -31.41 9.39 4.46
N HIS A 91 -32.34 10.36 4.34
CA HIS A 91 -33.77 10.06 4.39
C HIS A 91 -34.24 9.26 3.17
N MET A 92 -33.73 9.61 2.00
CA MET A 92 -34.04 8.92 0.74
C MET A 92 -33.10 7.74 0.47
N ASN A 93 -32.07 7.56 1.29
CA ASN A 93 -30.99 6.60 1.07
C ASN A 93 -30.32 6.72 -0.31
N THR A 94 -30.09 7.95 -0.78
CA THR A 94 -29.48 8.21 -2.09
C THR A 94 -28.15 8.95 -1.96
N LEU A 95 -27.26 8.72 -2.93
CA LEU A 95 -26.02 9.46 -3.12
C LEU A 95 -26.05 10.11 -4.51
N GLU A 96 -26.12 11.44 -4.57
CA GLU A 96 -25.90 12.19 -5.81
C GLU A 96 -24.40 12.35 -6.06
N LYS A 97 -24.02 12.23 -7.32
CA LYS A 97 -22.61 12.31 -7.78
C LYS A 97 -22.57 13.29 -8.95
N LEU A 98 -22.14 14.52 -8.68
CA LEU A 98 -22.19 15.63 -9.63
C LEU A 98 -20.79 16.17 -9.92
N ALA A 99 -20.52 16.51 -11.17
CA ALA A 99 -19.32 17.26 -11.57
C ALA A 99 -19.73 18.69 -11.96
N VAL A 100 -19.21 19.69 -11.24
CA VAL A 100 -19.25 21.07 -11.72
C VAL A 100 -18.06 21.24 -12.65
N ALA A 101 -18.16 20.60 -13.81
CA ALA A 101 -17.16 20.53 -14.85
C ALA A 101 -17.88 20.44 -16.21
N ARG A 102 -17.18 20.73 -17.31
CA ARG A 102 -17.75 20.71 -18.67
C ARG A 102 -18.09 19.33 -19.19
N TYR A 103 -17.66 18.28 -18.50
CA TYR A 103 -17.76 16.89 -18.94
C TYR A 103 -18.24 16.03 -17.80
N ASN A 104 -18.85 14.90 -18.11
CA ASN A 104 -19.00 13.83 -17.16
C ASN A 104 -17.62 13.36 -16.70
N PHE A 105 -17.53 12.98 -15.44
CA PHE A 105 -16.32 12.41 -14.86
C PHE A 105 -16.45 10.86 -14.93
N GLY A 106 -16.10 10.32 -16.08
CA GLY A 106 -16.42 8.94 -16.47
C GLY A 106 -17.94 8.74 -16.57
N ASP A 107 -18.39 7.52 -16.32
CA ASP A 107 -19.81 7.15 -16.37
C ASP A 107 -20.50 7.31 -15.01
N ASN A 108 -19.74 7.51 -13.94
CA ASN A 108 -20.24 7.51 -12.57
C ASN A 108 -20.67 8.87 -12.05
N ILE A 109 -20.10 9.97 -12.55
CA ILE A 109 -20.34 11.32 -12.03
C ILE A 109 -20.75 12.23 -13.17
N ILE A 110 -21.98 12.71 -13.11
CA ILE A 110 -22.62 13.43 -14.21
C ILE A 110 -22.30 14.93 -14.15
N SER A 111 -22.02 15.53 -15.29
CA SER A 111 -21.84 16.97 -15.40
C SER A 111 -23.14 17.70 -15.01
N ALA A 112 -23.04 18.61 -14.06
CA ALA A 112 -24.12 19.45 -13.58
C ALA A 112 -23.89 20.94 -13.94
N TRP A 113 -23.00 21.24 -14.88
CA TRP A 113 -22.63 22.59 -15.26
C TRP A 113 -22.60 22.77 -16.79
N ASP A 114 -23.47 23.67 -17.28
CA ASP A 114 -23.39 24.15 -18.66
C ASP A 114 -22.77 25.55 -18.68
N LYS A 115 -21.51 25.60 -19.12
CA LYS A 115 -20.73 26.83 -19.16
C LYS A 115 -21.31 27.88 -20.12
N GLU A 116 -22.01 27.47 -21.17
CA GLU A 116 -22.55 28.39 -22.18
C GLU A 116 -23.79 29.12 -21.61
N GLN A 117 -24.56 28.47 -20.73
CA GLN A 117 -25.69 29.08 -20.04
C GLN A 117 -25.23 29.82 -18.77
N GLN A 118 -24.26 29.32 -18.06
CA GLN A 118 -23.73 29.89 -16.81
C GLN A 118 -22.20 29.91 -16.84
N PRO A 119 -21.57 31.01 -17.26
CA PRO A 119 -20.11 31.08 -17.41
C PRO A 119 -19.30 30.90 -16.10
N ASN A 120 -19.94 31.20 -14.95
CA ASN A 120 -19.28 31.18 -13.64
C ASN A 120 -19.47 29.83 -12.95
N GLN A 121 -18.38 29.05 -12.85
CA GLN A 121 -18.35 27.73 -12.23
C GLN A 121 -18.69 27.79 -10.73
N TRP A 122 -18.26 28.84 -10.03
CA TRP A 122 -18.54 29.01 -8.61
C TRP A 122 -20.00 29.29 -8.31
N GLU A 123 -20.68 30.09 -9.16
CA GLU A 123 -22.11 30.33 -9.03
C GLU A 123 -22.89 29.02 -9.13
N ARG A 124 -22.56 28.17 -10.11
CA ARG A 124 -23.20 26.85 -10.23
C ARG A 124 -22.98 25.97 -9.00
N LEU A 125 -21.76 25.96 -8.43
CA LEU A 125 -21.50 25.25 -7.20
C LEU A 125 -22.35 25.76 -6.03
N VAL A 126 -22.48 27.08 -5.89
CA VAL A 126 -23.31 27.69 -4.84
C VAL A 126 -24.79 27.30 -5.01
N GLU A 127 -25.35 27.36 -6.23
CA GLU A 127 -26.72 26.90 -6.50
C GLU A 127 -26.91 25.43 -6.08
N ILE A 128 -25.99 24.54 -6.42
CA ILE A 128 -26.03 23.12 -6.02
C ILE A 128 -26.09 22.99 -4.49
N ILE A 129 -25.34 23.81 -3.77
CA ILE A 129 -25.31 23.80 -2.30
C ILE A 129 -26.65 24.32 -1.75
N GLU A 130 -27.19 25.43 -2.31
CA GLU A 130 -28.47 26.03 -1.89
C GLU A 130 -29.66 25.10 -2.16
N GLU A 131 -29.71 24.48 -3.34
CA GLU A 131 -30.74 23.51 -3.73
C GLU A 131 -30.82 22.32 -2.74
N ARG A 132 -29.68 21.86 -2.20
CA ARG A 132 -29.61 20.68 -1.32
C ARG A 132 -29.59 21.02 0.16
N ASN A 133 -29.21 22.25 0.49
CA ASN A 133 -29.15 22.79 1.85
C ASN A 133 -28.50 21.81 2.87
N PRO A 134 -27.25 21.36 2.67
CA PRO A 134 -26.61 20.40 3.56
C PRO A 134 -26.42 20.97 4.96
N ASN A 135 -26.34 20.08 5.97
CA ASN A 135 -25.98 20.47 7.34
C ASN A 135 -24.46 20.64 7.49
N GLN A 136 -23.68 19.82 6.78
CA GLN A 136 -22.21 19.88 6.77
C GLN A 136 -21.67 19.78 5.34
N ILE A 137 -20.65 20.57 5.06
CA ILE A 137 -19.94 20.62 3.78
C ILE A 137 -18.48 20.25 4.06
N GLY A 138 -18.07 19.07 3.65
CA GLY A 138 -16.70 18.59 3.81
C GLY A 138 -15.80 19.06 2.69
N LEU A 139 -14.64 19.58 3.05
CA LEU A 139 -13.54 19.92 2.14
C LEU A 139 -12.28 19.17 2.54
N ASN A 140 -11.44 18.82 1.58
CA ASN A 140 -10.22 18.06 1.84
C ASN A 140 -9.10 18.94 2.41
N TYR A 141 -9.14 19.12 3.72
CA TYR A 141 -8.00 19.66 4.49
C TYR A 141 -7.82 18.86 5.78
N SER A 142 -6.57 18.64 6.17
CA SER A 142 -6.18 17.83 7.33
C SER A 142 -4.88 18.36 7.92
N THR A 143 -4.70 18.16 9.23
CA THR A 143 -3.45 18.47 9.94
C THR A 143 -2.57 17.22 10.12
N HIS A 144 -3.11 16.02 9.88
CA HIS A 144 -2.44 14.76 10.19
C HIS A 144 -2.29 13.83 8.99
N PHE A 145 -3.14 13.96 7.98
CA PHE A 145 -3.15 13.11 6.80
C PHE A 145 -2.93 13.94 5.54
N ASN A 146 -1.69 14.00 5.07
CA ASN A 146 -1.29 14.75 3.88
C ASN A 146 -2.09 14.38 2.62
N ILE A 147 -2.49 13.10 2.47
CA ILE A 147 -3.32 12.64 1.35
C ILE A 147 -4.75 13.24 1.44
N ALA A 148 -5.25 13.51 2.65
CA ALA A 148 -6.55 14.13 2.88
C ALA A 148 -6.50 15.68 2.94
N ASP A 149 -5.33 16.28 2.67
CA ASP A 149 -5.07 17.73 2.68
C ASP A 149 -4.78 18.25 1.27
N GLY A 150 -5.64 17.87 0.31
CA GLY A 150 -5.43 18.12 -1.11
C GLY A 150 -6.05 19.38 -1.67
N LEU A 151 -6.85 20.12 -0.90
CA LEU A 151 -7.47 21.36 -1.34
C LEU A 151 -6.45 22.49 -1.39
N ASP A 152 -6.19 23.04 -2.58
CA ASP A 152 -5.28 24.17 -2.69
C ASP A 152 -5.86 25.47 -2.09
N LYS A 153 -4.95 26.30 -1.59
CA LYS A 153 -5.29 27.55 -0.88
C LYS A 153 -6.10 28.51 -1.75
N THR A 154 -5.85 28.57 -3.05
CA THR A 154 -6.52 29.50 -3.95
C THR A 154 -7.97 29.08 -4.17
N ASP A 155 -8.23 27.80 -4.43
CA ASP A 155 -9.59 27.28 -4.60
C ASP A 155 -10.39 27.37 -3.30
N TYR A 156 -9.76 27.15 -2.14
CA TYR A 156 -10.38 27.39 -0.84
C TYR A 156 -10.81 28.84 -0.67
N ASP A 157 -9.92 29.82 -0.94
CA ASP A 157 -10.21 31.25 -0.75
C ASP A 157 -11.30 31.72 -1.73
N GLU A 158 -11.19 31.36 -3.02
CA GLU A 158 -12.19 31.70 -4.03
C GLU A 158 -13.56 31.12 -3.66
N PHE A 159 -13.63 29.86 -3.25
CA PHE A 159 -14.88 29.24 -2.80
C PHE A 159 -15.46 29.92 -1.56
N MET A 160 -14.62 30.13 -0.54
CA MET A 160 -15.08 30.80 0.70
C MET A 160 -15.52 32.25 0.46
N GLN A 161 -14.97 32.91 -0.56
CA GLN A 161 -15.41 34.27 -0.93
C GLN A 161 -16.84 34.27 -1.47
N VAL A 162 -17.19 33.32 -2.34
CA VAL A 162 -18.52 33.28 -3.01
C VAL A 162 -19.58 32.55 -2.19
N LEU A 163 -19.20 31.67 -1.28
CA LEU A 163 -20.13 30.90 -0.46
C LEU A 163 -20.98 31.81 0.44
N PRO A 164 -22.32 31.73 0.42
CA PRO A 164 -23.21 32.53 1.27
C PRO A 164 -22.96 32.30 2.76
N LYS A 165 -23.10 33.36 3.57
CA LYS A 165 -22.80 33.32 5.02
C LYS A 165 -23.41 32.14 5.78
N PRO A 166 -24.68 31.71 5.54
CA PRO A 166 -25.26 30.58 6.27
C PRO A 166 -24.50 29.25 6.06
N TYR A 167 -23.84 29.09 4.91
CA TYR A 167 -23.11 27.86 4.58
C TYR A 167 -21.64 27.89 5.02
N LYS A 168 -21.04 29.09 5.21
CA LYS A 168 -19.64 29.20 5.67
C LYS A 168 -19.39 28.50 6.99
N SER A 169 -20.32 28.56 7.93
CA SER A 169 -20.24 27.91 9.23
C SER A 169 -20.47 26.39 9.18
N LYS A 170 -20.96 25.88 8.04
CA LYS A 170 -21.20 24.46 7.82
C LYS A 170 -19.99 23.75 7.19
N VAL A 171 -18.95 24.51 6.79
CA VAL A 171 -17.72 23.94 6.21
C VAL A 171 -16.90 23.28 7.30
N VAL A 172 -16.55 22.02 7.07
CA VAL A 172 -15.77 21.18 7.97
C VAL A 172 -14.70 20.40 7.19
N SER A 173 -13.72 19.85 7.88
CA SER A 173 -12.76 18.91 7.28
C SER A 173 -13.48 17.63 6.85
N ALA A 174 -13.21 17.16 5.62
CA ALA A 174 -13.64 15.87 5.11
C ALA A 174 -12.65 14.73 5.47
N GLU A 175 -11.66 14.97 6.33
CA GLU A 175 -10.60 14.05 6.68
C GLU A 175 -11.09 12.61 6.88
N LYS A 176 -12.17 12.41 7.68
CA LYS A 176 -12.69 11.07 7.97
C LYS A 176 -13.21 10.33 6.73
N VAL A 177 -13.87 11.04 5.79
CA VAL A 177 -14.33 10.43 4.54
C VAL A 177 -13.15 10.19 3.60
N ALA A 178 -12.26 11.16 3.48
CA ALA A 178 -11.08 11.09 2.64
C ALA A 178 -10.15 9.93 3.06
N VAL A 179 -9.83 9.83 4.35
CA VAL A 179 -9.06 8.71 4.91
C VAL A 179 -9.79 7.39 4.69
N GLY A 180 -11.09 7.32 5.02
CA GLY A 180 -11.91 6.13 4.81
C GLY A 180 -11.92 5.66 3.35
N TRP A 181 -12.02 6.60 2.40
CA TRP A 181 -11.92 6.30 0.97
C TRP A 181 -10.57 5.70 0.60
N ILE A 182 -9.49 6.19 1.16
CA ILE A 182 -8.13 5.74 0.86
C ILE A 182 -7.80 4.41 1.55
N GLU A 183 -8.21 4.21 2.82
CA GLU A 183 -7.84 3.01 3.60
C GLU A 183 -8.67 1.77 3.27
N THR A 184 -9.98 1.93 2.94
CA THR A 184 -10.89 0.79 2.83
C THR A 184 -10.77 0.10 1.48
N ARG A 185 -10.68 -1.24 1.51
CA ARG A 185 -10.68 -2.10 0.31
C ARG A 185 -12.05 -2.73 0.11
N THR A 186 -12.45 -2.89 -1.15
CA THR A 186 -13.63 -3.67 -1.53
C THR A 186 -13.23 -5.13 -1.78
N GLU A 187 -14.21 -6.03 -1.81
CA GLU A 187 -13.96 -7.44 -2.16
C GLU A 187 -13.30 -7.59 -3.54
N ARG A 188 -13.68 -6.75 -4.50
CA ARG A 188 -13.08 -6.73 -5.84
C ARG A 188 -11.61 -6.36 -5.82
N GLU A 189 -11.23 -5.38 -5.01
CA GLU A 189 -9.83 -4.99 -4.81
C GLU A 189 -9.05 -6.13 -4.13
N MET A 190 -9.65 -6.85 -3.18
CA MET A 190 -8.97 -7.95 -2.49
C MET A 190 -8.68 -9.16 -3.40
N ILE A 191 -9.48 -9.41 -4.43
CA ILE A 191 -9.16 -10.41 -5.46
C ILE A 191 -7.86 -10.02 -6.19
N ILE A 192 -7.71 -8.74 -6.52
CA ILE A 192 -6.52 -8.21 -7.19
C ILE A 192 -5.30 -8.25 -6.25
N TYR A 193 -5.49 -7.92 -4.97
CA TYR A 193 -4.41 -7.94 -3.99
C TYR A 193 -3.74 -9.31 -3.86
N ASN A 194 -4.49 -10.41 -3.90
CA ASN A 194 -3.90 -11.74 -3.88
C ASN A 194 -2.93 -11.95 -5.05
N GLN A 195 -3.33 -11.57 -6.27
CA GLN A 195 -2.46 -11.65 -7.44
C GLN A 195 -1.27 -10.71 -7.34
N LEU A 196 -1.50 -9.49 -6.85
CA LEU A 196 -0.47 -8.45 -6.78
C LEU A 196 0.66 -8.82 -5.81
N VAL A 197 0.30 -9.36 -4.64
CA VAL A 197 1.27 -9.83 -3.65
C VAL A 197 2.04 -11.05 -4.16
N ASP A 198 1.35 -11.98 -4.85
CA ASP A 198 1.98 -13.15 -5.47
C ASP A 198 3.06 -12.75 -6.50
N ILE A 199 2.74 -11.76 -7.37
CA ILE A 199 3.72 -11.20 -8.32
C ILE A 199 4.91 -10.56 -7.59
N THR A 200 4.65 -9.84 -6.50
CA THR A 200 5.70 -9.20 -5.70
C THR A 200 6.67 -10.23 -5.13
N HIS A 201 6.14 -11.28 -4.50
CA HIS A 201 6.93 -12.40 -3.97
C HIS A 201 7.71 -13.14 -5.07
N ASP A 202 7.10 -13.36 -6.24
CA ASP A 202 7.77 -14.01 -7.37
C ASP A 202 8.97 -13.20 -7.88
N ILE A 203 8.83 -11.85 -7.94
CA ILE A 203 9.94 -10.97 -8.33
C ILE A 203 11.05 -11.00 -7.28
N ILE A 204 10.73 -10.90 -5.99
CA ILE A 204 11.70 -11.01 -4.90
C ILE A 204 12.40 -12.37 -4.95
N ALA A 205 11.65 -13.45 -5.09
CA ALA A 205 12.22 -14.79 -5.18
C ALA A 205 13.11 -14.99 -6.41
N GLU A 206 12.83 -14.35 -7.55
CA GLU A 206 13.71 -14.38 -8.71
C GLU A 206 14.96 -13.52 -8.50
N ALA A 207 14.80 -12.32 -7.91
CA ALA A 207 15.92 -11.43 -7.56
C ALA A 207 16.91 -12.11 -6.61
N PHE A 208 16.40 -12.84 -5.61
CA PHE A 208 17.20 -13.59 -4.64
C PHE A 208 17.50 -15.01 -5.09
N SER A 209 18.01 -15.14 -6.30
CA SER A 209 18.39 -16.43 -6.88
C SER A 209 19.69 -16.32 -7.67
N GLU A 210 20.27 -17.49 -8.03
CA GLU A 210 21.44 -17.60 -8.91
C GLU A 210 21.21 -17.09 -10.34
N LYS A 211 19.96 -16.77 -10.71
CA LYS A 211 19.64 -16.16 -12.00
C LYS A 211 20.05 -14.69 -12.05
N VAL A 212 20.03 -14.03 -10.91
CA VAL A 212 20.31 -12.59 -10.76
C VAL A 212 21.62 -12.38 -10.00
N ILE A 213 21.85 -13.12 -8.92
CA ILE A 213 23.00 -12.93 -8.04
C ILE A 213 24.10 -13.95 -8.32
N THR A 214 25.23 -13.46 -8.82
CA THR A 214 26.51 -14.19 -8.85
C THR A 214 27.34 -13.71 -7.66
N ALA A 215 27.40 -14.53 -6.61
CA ALA A 215 28.11 -14.18 -5.38
C ALA A 215 29.61 -13.85 -5.64
N GLY A 216 30.07 -12.73 -5.09
CA GLY A 216 31.41 -12.17 -5.33
C GLY A 216 31.53 -11.23 -6.54
N ILE A 217 30.43 -11.04 -7.29
CA ILE A 217 30.40 -10.17 -8.47
C ILE A 217 29.23 -9.19 -8.39
N THR A 218 27.99 -9.69 -8.26
CA THR A 218 26.78 -8.87 -8.25
C THR A 218 26.74 -7.98 -7.01
N THR A 219 26.38 -6.72 -7.22
CA THR A 219 26.22 -5.74 -6.15
C THR A 219 24.77 -5.61 -5.69
N THR A 220 24.54 -4.97 -4.55
CA THR A 220 23.19 -4.64 -4.07
C THR A 220 22.47 -3.74 -5.08
N SER A 221 23.17 -2.74 -5.64
CA SER A 221 22.63 -1.85 -6.66
C SER A 221 22.23 -2.57 -7.95
N ASP A 222 23.01 -3.56 -8.40
CA ASP A 222 22.65 -4.38 -9.57
C ASP A 222 21.29 -5.07 -9.36
N VAL A 223 21.02 -5.57 -8.15
CA VAL A 223 19.75 -6.23 -7.81
C VAL A 223 18.60 -5.24 -7.79
N GLU A 224 18.78 -4.06 -7.19
CA GLU A 224 17.78 -2.97 -7.17
C GLU A 224 17.36 -2.58 -8.60
N TRP A 225 18.33 -2.34 -9.48
CA TRP A 225 18.04 -2.01 -10.86
C TRP A 225 17.45 -3.17 -11.65
N TRP A 226 17.83 -4.39 -11.37
CA TRP A 226 17.20 -5.56 -11.96
C TRP A 226 15.72 -5.66 -11.56
N MET A 227 15.36 -5.45 -10.28
CA MET A 227 13.98 -5.42 -9.82
C MET A 227 13.17 -4.34 -10.53
N ARG A 228 13.74 -3.12 -10.66
CA ARG A 228 13.11 -2.02 -11.41
C ARG A 228 12.85 -2.39 -12.86
N GLN A 229 13.83 -2.98 -13.54
CA GLN A 229 13.70 -3.40 -14.93
C GLN A 229 12.66 -4.52 -15.08
N LYS A 230 12.65 -5.49 -14.18
CA LYS A 230 11.70 -6.60 -14.17
C LYS A 230 10.25 -6.12 -14.09
N VAL A 231 9.96 -5.13 -13.25
CA VAL A 231 8.63 -4.51 -13.14
C VAL A 231 8.19 -3.90 -14.46
N ILE A 232 9.08 -3.15 -15.11
CA ILE A 232 8.81 -2.52 -16.42
C ILE A 232 8.57 -3.60 -17.49
N ASP A 233 9.41 -4.64 -17.53
CA ASP A 233 9.29 -5.75 -18.50
C ASP A 233 7.97 -6.51 -18.37
N LEU A 234 7.39 -6.55 -17.16
CA LEU A 234 6.08 -7.10 -16.89
C LEU A 234 4.91 -6.13 -17.20
N GLY A 235 5.21 -4.87 -17.56
CA GLY A 235 4.17 -3.85 -17.79
C GLY A 235 3.57 -3.29 -16.52
N LEU A 236 4.27 -3.40 -15.39
CA LEU A 236 3.90 -2.88 -14.08
C LEU A 236 4.64 -1.57 -13.75
N GLN A 237 4.36 -0.98 -12.59
CA GLN A 237 5.04 0.20 -12.09
C GLN A 237 5.55 -0.05 -10.67
N THR A 238 6.57 0.70 -10.24
CA THR A 238 6.98 0.81 -8.85
C THR A 238 6.54 2.16 -8.31
N TRP A 239 6.28 2.25 -7.01
CA TRP A 239 5.96 3.51 -6.35
C TRP A 239 7.15 4.08 -5.55
N PHE A 240 8.20 3.28 -5.35
CA PHE A 240 9.50 3.71 -4.80
C PHE A 240 10.66 2.96 -5.46
N HIS A 241 11.88 3.43 -5.26
CA HIS A 241 13.07 2.71 -5.71
C HIS A 241 13.38 1.60 -4.70
N PRO A 242 13.47 0.32 -5.13
CA PRO A 242 13.78 -0.78 -4.22
C PRO A 242 15.09 -0.54 -3.47
N THR A 243 15.21 -1.10 -2.29
CA THR A 243 16.48 -1.14 -1.58
C THR A 243 16.92 -2.57 -1.35
N VAL A 244 18.22 -2.81 -1.50
CA VAL A 244 18.87 -4.09 -1.18
C VAL A 244 20.07 -3.80 -0.30
N ASP A 245 20.13 -4.48 0.84
CA ASP A 245 21.26 -4.36 1.75
C ASP A 245 21.74 -5.73 2.27
N VAL A 246 22.90 -5.76 2.89
CA VAL A 246 23.48 -6.98 3.41
C VAL A 246 23.96 -6.79 4.85
N GLN A 247 23.82 -7.84 5.64
CA GLN A 247 24.41 -7.97 6.97
C GLN A 247 25.34 -9.17 6.99
N ARG A 248 26.54 -8.98 7.53
CA ARG A 248 27.60 -10.02 7.51
C ARG A 248 28.42 -10.03 8.80
N SER A 249 29.13 -11.13 9.02
CA SER A 249 29.88 -11.37 10.25
C SER A 249 31.08 -10.44 10.49
N LYS A 250 31.66 -9.86 9.44
CA LYS A 250 32.89 -9.06 9.49
C LYS A 250 32.70 -7.59 9.10
N ASP A 251 31.52 -7.08 9.28
CA ASP A 251 31.21 -5.74 8.81
C ASP A 251 31.30 -4.71 9.92
N ASP A 252 31.92 -3.57 9.64
CA ASP A 252 31.96 -2.40 10.54
C ASP A 252 30.72 -1.51 10.41
N LEU A 253 29.71 -1.93 9.67
CA LEU A 253 28.48 -1.19 9.40
C LEU A 253 27.60 -1.04 10.66
N LYS A 254 28.08 -0.27 11.62
CA LYS A 254 27.27 0.08 12.80
C LYS A 254 26.15 1.08 12.47
N GLY A 255 26.35 1.90 11.45
CA GLY A 255 25.47 3.02 11.14
C GLY A 255 24.13 2.59 10.55
N HIS A 256 24.12 1.75 9.52
CA HIS A 256 22.88 1.43 8.79
C HIS A 256 21.83 0.62 9.58
N LEU A 257 22.23 -0.03 10.67
CA LEU A 257 21.28 -0.65 11.60
C LEU A 257 20.46 0.38 12.40
N TYR A 258 20.92 1.61 12.46
CA TYR A 258 20.34 2.66 13.31
C TYR A 258 19.96 3.93 12.56
N SER A 259 20.36 4.05 11.28
CA SER A 259 20.09 5.24 10.46
C SER A 259 19.97 4.87 8.99
N PHE A 260 18.92 5.36 8.33
CA PHE A 260 18.77 5.24 6.87
C PHE A 260 19.81 6.06 6.12
N SER A 261 20.35 7.14 6.72
CA SER A 261 21.35 8.01 6.10
C SER A 261 22.75 7.38 5.98
N ASP A 262 23.03 6.34 6.78
CA ASP A 262 24.34 5.69 6.83
C ASP A 262 24.39 4.40 6.00
N ARG A 263 23.43 4.19 5.09
CA ARG A 263 23.47 3.04 4.18
C ARG A 263 24.64 3.16 3.22
N PRO A 264 25.42 2.07 3.02
CA PRO A 264 26.40 2.03 1.94
C PRO A 264 25.72 2.18 0.59
N GLU A 265 26.29 2.97 -0.31
CA GLU A 265 25.73 3.18 -1.65
C GLU A 265 25.67 1.87 -2.44
N GLU A 266 26.66 1.00 -2.26
CA GLU A 266 26.77 -0.26 -3.00
C GLU A 266 27.65 -1.26 -2.27
N GLN A 267 27.26 -2.53 -2.26
CA GLN A 267 28.06 -3.62 -1.69
C GLN A 267 28.03 -4.84 -2.58
N ILE A 268 29.20 -5.46 -2.81
CA ILE A 268 29.28 -6.77 -3.47
C ILE A 268 28.69 -7.82 -2.53
N ILE A 269 27.72 -8.58 -3.02
CA ILE A 269 27.08 -9.69 -2.32
C ILE A 269 28.02 -10.89 -2.32
N VAL A 270 28.37 -11.42 -1.14
CA VAL A 270 29.34 -12.52 -1.00
C VAL A 270 28.77 -13.70 -0.21
N PRO A 271 29.35 -14.91 -0.34
CA PRO A 271 28.91 -16.05 0.45
C PRO A 271 28.99 -15.80 1.96
N GLY A 272 27.89 -16.05 2.64
CA GLY A 272 27.72 -15.84 4.07
C GLY A 272 26.95 -14.55 4.43
N ASP A 273 26.54 -13.75 3.45
CA ASP A 273 25.69 -12.58 3.67
C ASP A 273 24.24 -12.96 3.97
N LEU A 274 23.64 -12.25 4.90
CA LEU A 274 22.18 -12.13 5.04
C LEU A 274 21.78 -10.92 4.22
N VAL A 275 21.08 -11.16 3.10
CA VAL A 275 20.60 -10.14 2.17
C VAL A 275 19.16 -9.79 2.53
N HIS A 276 18.81 -8.53 2.47
CA HIS A 276 17.48 -7.99 2.68
C HIS A 276 17.07 -7.17 1.46
N CYS A 277 15.79 -7.18 1.11
CA CYS A 277 15.22 -6.21 0.19
C CYS A 277 13.95 -5.58 0.78
N ASP A 278 13.69 -4.37 0.31
CA ASP A 278 12.45 -3.66 0.47
C ASP A 278 11.93 -3.29 -0.93
N PHE A 279 10.75 -3.81 -1.29
CA PHE A 279 10.27 -3.81 -2.66
C PHE A 279 8.74 -3.80 -2.76
N GLY A 280 8.23 -2.90 -3.60
CA GLY A 280 6.81 -2.78 -3.89
C GLY A 280 6.51 -2.48 -5.35
N ILE A 281 5.33 -2.91 -5.80
CA ILE A 281 4.83 -2.69 -7.15
C ILE A 281 3.46 -2.04 -7.13
N THR A 282 3.11 -1.41 -8.26
CA THR A 282 1.79 -0.84 -8.52
C THR A 282 1.13 -1.55 -9.69
N TYR A 283 -0.10 -2.02 -9.49
CA TYR A 283 -0.95 -2.56 -10.53
C TYR A 283 -2.42 -2.22 -10.26
N LEU A 284 -3.17 -1.83 -11.30
CA LEU A 284 -4.58 -1.44 -11.18
C LEU A 284 -4.83 -0.38 -10.09
N ARG A 285 -3.87 0.55 -9.91
CA ARG A 285 -3.87 1.60 -8.87
C ARG A 285 -3.79 1.10 -7.43
N LEU A 286 -3.38 -0.14 -7.23
CA LEU A 286 -3.10 -0.72 -5.91
C LEU A 286 -1.60 -0.96 -5.77
N ASN A 287 -1.08 -0.79 -4.55
CA ASN A 287 0.33 -0.93 -4.25
C ASN A 287 0.58 -2.09 -3.30
N THR A 288 1.72 -2.76 -3.46
CA THR A 288 2.28 -3.66 -2.46
C THR A 288 3.51 -3.06 -1.82
N ASP A 289 3.88 -3.61 -0.68
CA ASP A 289 5.12 -3.36 0.05
C ASP A 289 5.52 -4.63 0.78
N CYS A 290 6.75 -5.11 0.53
CA CYS A 290 7.21 -6.37 1.08
C CYS A 290 8.72 -6.32 1.34
N GLN A 291 9.14 -6.83 2.50
CA GLN A 291 10.54 -7.02 2.84
C GLN A 291 10.80 -8.48 3.12
N GLU A 292 11.78 -9.05 2.42
CA GLU A 292 12.21 -10.43 2.59
C GLU A 292 13.72 -10.57 2.79
N LEU A 293 14.10 -11.68 3.38
CA LEU A 293 15.48 -12.03 3.69
C LEU A 293 15.94 -13.25 2.89
N ALA A 294 17.17 -13.19 2.41
CA ALA A 294 17.87 -14.31 1.79
C ALA A 294 19.24 -14.54 2.43
N TYR A 295 19.73 -15.77 2.39
CA TYR A 295 21.07 -16.10 2.81
C TYR A 295 21.91 -16.61 1.64
N VAL A 296 23.09 -16.03 1.45
CA VAL A 296 24.04 -16.49 0.42
C VAL A 296 24.83 -17.66 0.99
N LEU A 297 24.55 -18.86 0.48
CA LEU A 297 25.21 -20.10 0.93
C LEU A 297 26.71 -20.03 0.73
N LYS A 298 27.46 -20.41 1.75
CA LYS A 298 28.91 -20.63 1.62
C LYS A 298 29.18 -21.93 0.87
N PRO A 299 30.40 -22.12 0.32
CA PRO A 299 30.80 -23.40 -0.25
C PRO A 299 30.54 -24.54 0.74
N ASN A 300 29.87 -25.61 0.25
CA ASN A 300 29.45 -26.78 1.01
C ASN A 300 28.29 -26.61 2.01
N GLU A 301 27.68 -25.43 2.11
CA GLU A 301 26.42 -25.25 2.83
C GLU A 301 25.26 -25.67 1.95
N THR A 302 24.27 -26.34 2.53
CA THR A 302 23.02 -26.77 1.86
C THR A 302 21.80 -26.15 2.52
N VAL A 303 21.97 -25.51 3.66
CA VAL A 303 20.90 -24.81 4.41
C VAL A 303 21.50 -23.58 5.08
N PRO A 304 20.70 -22.54 5.37
CA PRO A 304 21.16 -21.41 6.18
C PRO A 304 21.59 -21.84 7.59
N PRO A 305 22.52 -21.12 8.23
CA PRO A 305 22.91 -21.38 9.60
C PRO A 305 21.74 -21.35 10.57
N GLN A 306 21.73 -22.26 11.56
CA GLN A 306 20.64 -22.39 12.52
C GLN A 306 20.40 -21.11 13.34
N PHE A 307 21.42 -20.30 13.59
CA PHE A 307 21.28 -19.04 14.31
C PHE A 307 20.49 -18.00 13.49
N LEU A 308 20.62 -17.96 12.15
CA LEU A 308 19.81 -17.09 11.29
C LEU A 308 18.37 -17.59 11.18
N ILE A 309 18.17 -18.91 11.10
CA ILE A 309 16.82 -19.51 11.12
C ILE A 309 16.10 -19.17 12.44
N LYS A 310 16.81 -19.19 13.57
CA LYS A 310 16.25 -18.78 14.86
C LYS A 310 15.93 -17.28 14.87
N ALA A 311 16.84 -16.45 14.34
CA ALA A 311 16.62 -15.02 14.26
C ALA A 311 15.34 -14.67 13.46
N LEU A 312 15.13 -15.32 12.30
CA LEU A 312 13.89 -15.15 11.53
C LEU A 312 12.64 -15.53 12.34
N LYS A 313 12.71 -16.61 13.14
CA LYS A 313 11.60 -17.00 14.03
C LYS A 313 11.29 -15.97 15.11
N GLU A 314 12.29 -15.22 15.60
CA GLU A 314 12.05 -14.11 16.52
C GLU A 314 11.33 -12.97 15.82
N GLY A 315 11.64 -12.65 14.56
CA GLY A 315 10.89 -11.71 13.72
C GLY A 315 9.45 -12.16 13.51
N ASN A 316 9.26 -13.43 13.13
CA ASN A 316 7.90 -13.98 12.97
C ASN A 316 7.10 -13.96 14.30
N ARG A 317 7.76 -14.15 15.44
CA ARG A 317 7.09 -14.04 16.75
C ARG A 317 6.62 -12.61 17.02
N VAL A 318 7.40 -11.60 16.64
CA VAL A 318 6.96 -10.21 16.75
C VAL A 318 5.74 -9.96 15.84
N GLN A 319 5.76 -10.49 14.60
CA GLN A 319 4.59 -10.42 13.71
C GLN A 319 3.34 -11.06 14.34
N ASP A 320 3.46 -12.24 14.97
CA ASP A 320 2.34 -12.91 15.62
C ASP A 320 1.76 -12.07 16.77
N ILE A 321 2.62 -11.55 17.64
CA ILE A 321 2.19 -10.69 18.76
C ILE A 321 1.49 -9.45 18.23
N PHE A 322 2.06 -8.82 17.22
CA PHE A 322 1.56 -7.58 16.65
C PHE A 322 0.19 -7.77 15.99
N THR A 323 0.06 -8.73 15.08
CA THR A 323 -1.19 -8.94 14.33
C THR A 323 -2.32 -9.50 15.18
N ASN A 324 -2.02 -10.20 16.27
CA ASN A 324 -3.00 -10.65 17.27
C ASN A 324 -3.61 -9.49 18.08
N ASN A 325 -2.99 -8.31 18.05
CA ASN A 325 -3.47 -7.11 18.74
C ASN A 325 -4.35 -6.20 17.88
N PHE A 326 -4.64 -6.58 16.62
CA PHE A 326 -5.56 -5.83 15.78
C PHE A 326 -6.99 -5.98 16.28
N GLU A 327 -7.63 -4.86 16.57
CA GLU A 327 -9.00 -4.82 17.09
C GLU A 327 -9.70 -3.54 16.61
N THR A 328 -10.91 -3.69 16.06
CA THR A 328 -11.71 -2.56 15.55
C THR A 328 -11.95 -1.52 16.63
N GLY A 329 -11.69 -0.27 16.30
CA GLY A 329 -11.88 0.89 17.19
C GLY A 329 -10.67 1.22 18.08
N GLN A 330 -9.69 0.32 18.24
CA GLN A 330 -8.42 0.67 18.86
C GLN A 330 -7.61 1.57 17.94
N THR A 331 -6.88 2.51 18.53
CA THR A 331 -5.99 3.40 17.76
C THR A 331 -4.69 2.71 17.40
N GLY A 332 -4.02 3.20 16.35
CA GLY A 332 -2.69 2.71 15.98
C GLY A 332 -1.70 2.77 17.14
N ASN A 333 -1.77 3.83 17.97
CA ASN A 333 -0.92 4.01 19.15
C ASN A 333 -1.21 2.97 20.25
N GLU A 334 -2.48 2.62 20.49
CA GLU A 334 -2.85 1.59 21.47
C GLU A 334 -2.33 0.22 21.04
N ILE A 335 -2.50 -0.13 19.76
CA ILE A 335 -1.99 -1.38 19.18
C ILE A 335 -0.47 -1.44 19.26
N LEU A 336 0.24 -0.36 18.87
CA LEU A 336 1.69 -0.25 18.96
C LEU A 336 2.19 -0.52 20.38
N LEU A 337 1.71 0.27 21.35
CA LEU A 337 2.22 0.22 22.72
C LEU A 337 1.91 -1.11 23.40
N LYS A 338 0.77 -1.72 23.09
CA LYS A 338 0.41 -3.07 23.59
C LYS A 338 1.36 -4.11 23.00
N SER A 339 1.58 -4.12 21.69
CA SER A 339 2.44 -5.07 20.99
C SER A 339 3.90 -4.97 21.43
N LEU A 340 4.44 -3.74 21.56
CA LEU A 340 5.79 -3.51 22.04
C LEU A 340 5.99 -4.02 23.47
N ARG A 341 5.00 -3.82 24.35
CA ARG A 341 5.04 -4.29 25.73
C ARG A 341 5.05 -5.82 25.79
N GLU A 342 4.17 -6.47 25.05
CA GLU A 342 4.06 -7.94 25.01
C GLU A 342 5.34 -8.57 24.42
N ALA A 343 5.84 -8.07 23.31
CA ALA A 343 7.09 -8.59 22.71
C ALA A 343 8.31 -8.41 23.65
N LYS A 344 8.43 -7.25 24.30
CA LYS A 344 9.49 -7.02 25.29
C LYS A 344 9.38 -7.94 26.52
N ALA A 345 8.16 -8.30 26.95
CA ALA A 345 7.95 -9.24 28.03
C ALA A 345 8.44 -10.67 27.68
N GLU A 346 8.47 -11.04 26.39
CA GLU A 346 9.07 -12.27 25.88
C GLU A 346 10.59 -12.15 25.63
N GLY A 347 11.20 -11.02 25.97
CA GLY A 347 12.63 -10.76 25.78
C GLY A 347 13.05 -10.36 24.36
N LEU A 348 12.06 -10.09 23.46
CA LEU A 348 12.31 -9.61 22.11
C LEU A 348 12.66 -8.11 22.12
N LYS A 349 13.33 -7.64 21.05
CA LYS A 349 13.70 -6.23 20.87
C LYS A 349 13.01 -5.65 19.63
N PRO A 350 11.68 -5.47 19.64
CA PRO A 350 10.90 -5.07 18.48
C PRO A 350 11.04 -3.60 18.14
N SER A 351 10.86 -3.28 16.86
CA SER A 351 10.50 -1.97 16.34
C SER A 351 9.37 -2.17 15.33
N ILE A 352 8.23 -1.46 15.47
CA ILE A 352 7.04 -1.62 14.64
C ILE A 352 6.75 -0.28 13.98
N TYR A 353 6.56 -0.26 12.66
CA TYR A 353 6.33 0.95 11.88
C TYR A 353 5.40 0.69 10.68
N THR A 354 4.32 0.02 10.97
CA THR A 354 3.27 -0.43 10.04
C THR A 354 2.37 0.71 9.59
N HIS A 355 2.01 0.71 8.31
CA HIS A 355 1.11 1.67 7.70
C HIS A 355 0.06 1.01 6.81
N PRO A 356 -1.09 1.67 6.53
CA PRO A 356 -2.03 1.18 5.53
C PRO A 356 -1.43 1.17 4.12
N LEU A 357 -1.91 0.22 3.29
CA LEU A 357 -1.62 0.10 1.86
C LEU A 357 -2.91 0.30 1.04
N GLY A 358 -2.78 0.80 -0.16
CA GLY A 358 -3.92 0.95 -1.05
C GLY A 358 -3.56 1.64 -2.35
N SER A 359 -4.30 2.68 -2.69
CA SER A 359 -4.01 3.52 -3.86
C SER A 359 -2.69 4.30 -3.71
N TYR A 360 -2.17 4.36 -2.51
CA TYR A 360 -0.84 4.86 -2.17
C TYR A 360 -0.09 3.79 -1.39
N GLY A 361 1.23 3.72 -1.52
CA GLY A 361 2.06 2.82 -0.73
C GLY A 361 2.05 3.24 0.74
N HIS A 362 2.60 4.40 1.09
CA HIS A 362 2.37 5.01 2.40
C HIS A 362 0.98 5.66 2.40
N SER A 363 -0.04 4.88 2.73
CA SER A 363 -1.43 5.26 2.63
C SER A 363 -1.95 5.98 3.89
N SER A 364 -3.16 6.56 3.80
CA SER A 364 -3.84 7.15 4.97
C SER A 364 -4.62 6.09 5.75
N GLY A 365 -4.69 6.27 7.05
CA GLY A 365 -5.33 5.39 8.03
C GLY A 365 -4.50 5.35 9.32
N PRO A 366 -4.77 4.44 10.27
CA PRO A 366 -4.03 4.39 11.51
C PRO A 366 -2.55 4.03 11.26
N THR A 367 -1.65 4.97 11.54
CA THR A 367 -0.21 4.72 11.56
C THR A 367 0.15 3.99 12.84
N ILE A 368 0.82 2.85 12.75
CA ILE A 368 1.15 2.01 13.91
C ILE A 368 2.66 2.07 14.16
N GLY A 369 3.08 3.16 14.79
CA GLY A 369 4.49 3.48 14.98
C GLY A 369 5.17 4.06 13.73
N MET A 370 6.36 4.57 13.93
CA MET A 370 7.34 4.91 12.90
C MET A 370 8.70 4.43 13.38
N TRP A 371 9.63 4.17 12.49
CA TRP A 371 10.93 3.61 12.85
C TRP A 371 11.67 4.43 13.94
N ASP A 372 11.45 5.75 13.96
CA ASP A 372 12.01 6.72 14.90
C ASP A 372 11.01 7.17 15.99
N SER A 373 9.75 6.70 15.94
CA SER A 373 8.67 7.11 16.85
C SER A 373 7.94 5.90 17.44
N GLN A 374 8.67 5.15 18.29
CA GLN A 374 8.17 3.95 18.95
C GLN A 374 7.35 4.25 20.23
N GLY A 375 7.18 5.51 20.59
CA GLY A 375 6.33 5.98 21.69
C GLY A 375 4.89 6.34 21.28
N GLY A 376 4.61 6.27 19.99
CA GLY A 376 3.34 6.66 19.37
C GLY A 376 3.53 7.78 18.34
N VAL A 377 2.53 7.95 17.47
CA VAL A 377 2.48 8.95 16.40
C VAL A 377 1.28 9.84 16.64
N ALA A 378 1.52 11.12 16.90
CA ALA A 378 0.44 12.07 17.16
C ALA A 378 -0.48 12.24 15.93
N GLY A 379 -1.79 12.26 16.14
CA GLY A 379 -2.80 12.43 15.11
C GLY A 379 -3.02 11.18 14.27
N ALA A 380 -2.14 10.82 13.36
CA ALA A 380 -2.33 9.64 12.51
C ALA A 380 -2.31 8.33 13.31
N GLY A 381 -1.52 8.24 14.38
CA GLY A 381 -1.54 7.09 15.29
C GLY A 381 -2.75 7.07 16.22
N ASP A 382 -3.43 8.21 16.41
CA ASP A 382 -4.65 8.31 17.23
C ASP A 382 -5.93 7.96 16.43
N TYR A 383 -5.79 7.69 15.14
CA TYR A 383 -6.88 7.27 14.28
C TYR A 383 -7.25 5.81 14.57
N PRO A 384 -8.56 5.48 14.67
CA PRO A 384 -9.00 4.13 15.01
C PRO A 384 -8.88 3.17 13.82
N LEU A 385 -8.60 1.91 14.13
CA LEU A 385 -8.61 0.81 13.18
C LEU A 385 -10.03 0.49 12.72
N TYR A 386 -10.22 0.41 11.41
CA TYR A 386 -11.47 -0.06 10.78
C TYR A 386 -11.20 -1.34 9.98
N PRO A 387 -12.21 -2.22 9.87
CA PRO A 387 -12.08 -3.41 9.02
C PRO A 387 -11.99 -3.05 7.54
N ASN A 388 -11.60 -4.03 6.75
CA ASN A 388 -11.41 -3.95 5.30
C ASN A 388 -10.24 -3.04 4.89
N THR A 389 -9.18 -3.06 5.68
CA THR A 389 -7.95 -2.31 5.41
C THR A 389 -6.77 -3.27 5.16
N VAL A 390 -5.96 -2.99 4.12
CA VAL A 390 -4.68 -3.66 3.89
C VAL A 390 -3.57 -2.83 4.51
N TYR A 391 -2.64 -3.51 5.18
CA TYR A 391 -1.47 -2.94 5.83
C TYR A 391 -0.20 -3.53 5.27
N ALA A 392 0.85 -2.74 5.16
CA ALA A 392 2.22 -3.20 5.19
C ALA A 392 2.55 -3.56 6.64
N ILE A 393 2.63 -4.86 6.95
CA ILE A 393 2.98 -5.33 8.30
C ILE A 393 4.49 -5.23 8.46
N GLU A 394 4.94 -3.98 8.55
CA GLU A 394 6.35 -3.61 8.58
C GLU A 394 6.86 -3.50 10.01
N LEU A 395 7.92 -4.26 10.29
CA LEU A 395 8.56 -4.31 11.60
C LEU A 395 9.95 -4.92 11.53
N ASN A 396 10.71 -4.76 12.59
CA ASN A 396 11.93 -5.54 12.77
C ASN A 396 12.12 -5.97 14.22
N THR A 397 13.02 -6.91 14.42
CA THR A 397 13.57 -7.22 15.73
C THR A 397 15.09 -7.27 15.68
N THR A 398 15.73 -6.71 16.70
CA THR A 398 17.18 -6.79 16.85
C THR A 398 17.53 -8.09 17.56
N VAL A 399 18.35 -8.94 16.93
CA VAL A 399 18.77 -10.25 17.45
C VAL A 399 20.27 -10.28 17.61
N ASN A 400 20.74 -10.67 18.78
CA ASN A 400 22.17 -10.90 19.01
C ASN A 400 22.63 -12.22 18.40
N ILE A 401 23.65 -12.18 17.57
CA ILE A 401 24.26 -13.34 16.92
C ILE A 401 25.67 -13.56 17.50
N PRO A 402 25.83 -14.44 18.51
CA PRO A 402 27.13 -14.69 19.13
C PRO A 402 28.19 -15.19 18.14
N GLU A 403 27.80 -15.98 17.14
CA GLU A 403 28.66 -16.48 16.07
C GLU A 403 29.27 -15.36 15.22
N TRP A 404 28.53 -14.24 15.08
CA TRP A 404 28.97 -13.02 14.38
C TRP A 404 29.52 -11.95 15.34
N LYS A 405 29.40 -12.17 16.66
CA LYS A 405 29.77 -11.21 17.72
C LYS A 405 29.14 -9.85 17.55
N ARG A 406 27.90 -9.80 17.06
CA ARG A 406 27.15 -8.59 16.81
C ARG A 406 25.64 -8.82 16.84
N ASP A 407 24.90 -7.73 16.95
CA ASP A 407 23.47 -7.71 16.70
C ASP A 407 23.21 -7.62 15.19
N ILE A 408 22.12 -8.26 14.74
CA ILE A 408 21.54 -8.08 13.42
C ILE A 408 20.11 -7.53 13.56
N ARG A 409 19.59 -6.96 12.49
CA ARG A 409 18.18 -6.58 12.39
C ARG A 409 17.47 -7.54 11.45
N VAL A 410 16.45 -8.23 11.96
CA VAL A 410 15.52 -9.03 11.15
C VAL A 410 14.37 -8.13 10.77
N MET A 411 14.41 -7.62 9.55
CA MET A 411 13.42 -6.73 8.96
C MET A 411 12.46 -7.56 8.11
N LEU A 412 11.17 -7.40 8.32
CA LEU A 412 10.11 -8.17 7.68
C LEU A 412 8.94 -7.24 7.35
N GLU A 413 8.39 -7.42 6.17
CA GLU A 413 7.21 -6.68 5.75
C GLU A 413 6.36 -7.54 4.81
N GLU A 414 5.06 -7.59 5.11
CA GLU A 414 4.12 -8.37 4.32
C GLU A 414 2.77 -7.68 4.24
N ALA A 415 2.11 -7.81 3.11
CA ALA A 415 0.74 -7.34 2.98
C ALA A 415 -0.21 -8.14 3.87
N GLY A 416 -0.79 -7.48 4.86
CA GLY A 416 -1.79 -8.02 5.78
C GLY A 416 -3.15 -7.37 5.56
N PHE A 417 -4.22 -8.15 5.59
CA PHE A 417 -5.59 -7.67 5.50
C PHE A 417 -6.31 -7.84 6.84
N TYR A 418 -6.82 -6.75 7.36
CA TYR A 418 -7.72 -6.76 8.51
C TYR A 418 -9.17 -6.59 8.02
N GLY A 419 -9.93 -7.68 8.05
CA GLY A 419 -11.33 -7.75 7.63
C GLY A 419 -12.29 -7.88 8.83
N GLU A 420 -13.59 -8.05 8.55
CA GLU A 420 -14.62 -8.27 9.57
C GLU A 420 -14.35 -9.53 10.43
N ASP A 421 -13.73 -10.55 9.82
CA ASP A 421 -13.39 -11.82 10.49
C ASP A 421 -12.02 -11.79 11.19
N GLY A 422 -11.36 -10.62 11.25
CA GLY A 422 -10.04 -10.44 11.84
C GLY A 422 -8.90 -10.34 10.84
N PHE A 423 -7.67 -10.54 11.33
CA PHE A 423 -6.44 -10.36 10.54
C PHE A 423 -6.03 -11.62 9.77
N ARG A 424 -5.52 -11.47 8.55
CA ARG A 424 -4.82 -12.49 7.76
C ARG A 424 -3.75 -11.87 6.88
N TYR A 425 -2.66 -12.58 6.62
CA TYR A 425 -1.75 -12.23 5.52
C TYR A 425 -2.42 -12.48 4.17
N VAL A 426 -2.18 -11.60 3.21
CA VAL A 426 -2.84 -11.68 1.88
C VAL A 426 -2.36 -12.92 1.12
N ASN A 427 -1.05 -13.13 1.03
CA ASN A 427 -0.45 -14.29 0.37
C ASN A 427 0.62 -14.96 1.26
N GLY A 428 0.33 -15.13 2.55
CA GLY A 428 1.27 -15.65 3.52
C GLY A 428 2.30 -14.61 3.96
N ARG A 429 3.36 -15.09 4.59
CA ARG A 429 4.52 -14.31 5.03
C ARG A 429 5.78 -15.15 4.94
N GLN A 430 6.93 -14.50 4.93
CA GLN A 430 8.19 -15.21 4.96
C GLN A 430 8.39 -15.94 6.31
N THR A 431 8.52 -17.28 6.27
CA THR A 431 8.80 -18.13 7.43
C THR A 431 10.11 -18.93 7.28
N THR A 432 10.71 -18.87 6.11
CA THR A 432 12.00 -19.50 5.78
C THR A 432 12.87 -18.52 5.00
N LEU A 433 14.16 -18.50 5.29
CA LEU A 433 15.10 -17.70 4.51
C LEU A 433 15.19 -18.23 3.08
N LEU A 434 15.08 -17.33 2.10
CA LEU A 434 15.47 -17.66 0.73
C LEU A 434 16.96 -18.00 0.70
N THR A 435 17.40 -18.77 -0.28
CA THR A 435 18.81 -19.16 -0.42
C THR A 435 19.37 -18.80 -1.78
N ILE A 436 20.62 -18.37 -1.80
CA ILE A 436 21.36 -18.05 -3.02
C ILE A 436 22.62 -18.94 -3.04
N PRO A 437 22.76 -19.89 -3.99
CA PRO A 437 21.75 -20.30 -4.99
C PRO A 437 20.52 -20.96 -4.36
N ARG A 438 19.43 -21.02 -5.11
CA ARG A 438 18.21 -21.71 -4.67
C ARG A 438 18.53 -23.20 -4.44
N LEU A 439 18.03 -23.72 -3.33
CA LEU A 439 18.08 -25.16 -3.09
C LEU A 439 17.20 -25.85 -4.14
N LYS A 440 17.78 -26.76 -4.92
CA LYS A 440 17.00 -27.60 -5.81
C LYS A 440 16.06 -28.44 -4.95
N ALA A 441 14.76 -28.33 -5.17
CA ALA A 441 13.81 -29.23 -4.55
C ALA A 441 14.31 -30.68 -4.81
N HIS A 442 14.54 -31.43 -3.76
CA HIS A 442 14.84 -32.86 -3.89
C HIS A 442 13.61 -33.46 -4.60
N LYS A 443 13.79 -33.80 -5.88
CA LYS A 443 12.86 -34.75 -6.52
C LYS A 443 13.05 -36.04 -5.75
N GLY A 444 12.14 -36.29 -4.81
CA GLY A 444 12.05 -37.58 -4.16
C GLY A 444 11.94 -38.64 -5.25
N ASN A 445 12.83 -39.62 -5.18
CA ASN A 445 12.78 -40.83 -6.00
C ASN A 445 11.49 -41.60 -5.74
#